data_aaab64276ebdd75d09ee74e0b1504bf8
#
_entry.id   aaab64276ebdd75d09ee74e0b1504bf8
#
_cell.length_a   1.000
_cell.length_b   1.000
_cell.length_c   1.000
_cell.angle_alpha   90.00
_cell.angle_beta   90.00
_cell.angle_gamma   90.00
#
_symmetry.space_group_name_H-M   'P 1'
#
loop_
_entity.id
_entity.type
_entity.pdbx_description
1 polymer ?
#
loop_
_entity_poly.entity_id
_entity_poly.type
_entity_poly.pdbx_seq_one_letter_code
_entity_poly.pdbx_strand_id
1 'polypeptide(L)'
;MRTVKLSPFGLAVWDVDIAALSQAAADALAGLIAINKVVVFRNQSGGDSELVGFLKQLGPLTFTAGETPVAGAPDLNVVSNLGRSTPPRSVFHTDTSYVVCPPAFTALREVMLPARGGQTVFSDQVAAFLALPPAWRSGLANCTVQHRTTGLDGQSQTHDHPLFRLHPVTAETALYLSTPERCSHLSGVDPATSERLVSILYRRSIRASNLYRHSWKKGDVVIWDNRLTMHQADHSDVDGDRVLHRGMVMGERPIHAV
;
A
#
# COMPACT_ATOMS: atom_id res chain seq x y z
N MET A 1 -17.85 -17.06 7.06
CA MET A 1 -17.10 -16.13 6.19
C MET A 1 -17.55 -16.33 4.75
N ARG A 2 -18.15 -15.32 4.14
CA ARG A 2 -18.49 -15.26 2.72
C ARG A 2 -17.47 -14.39 2.00
N THR A 3 -17.01 -14.81 0.82
CA THR A 3 -15.99 -14.10 0.05
C THR A 3 -16.40 -13.91 -1.39
N VAL A 4 -15.95 -12.80 -2.00
CA VAL A 4 -16.12 -12.53 -3.44
C VAL A 4 -14.80 -11.99 -3.99
N LYS A 5 -14.31 -12.59 -5.05
CA LYS A 5 -13.13 -12.08 -5.75
C LYS A 5 -13.43 -10.74 -6.41
N LEU A 6 -12.50 -9.81 -6.27
CA LEU A 6 -12.55 -8.50 -6.92
C LEU A 6 -11.79 -8.56 -8.26
N SER A 7 -12.12 -7.66 -9.17
CA SER A 7 -11.48 -7.62 -10.49
C SER A 7 -10.62 -6.36 -10.61
N PRO A 8 -9.40 -6.48 -11.13
CA PRO A 8 -8.70 -7.68 -11.62
C PRO A 8 -8.06 -8.50 -10.50
N PHE A 9 -7.95 -8.00 -9.26
CA PHE A 9 -7.41 -8.69 -8.09
C PHE A 9 -8.06 -8.17 -6.80
N GLY A 10 -7.83 -8.89 -5.69
CA GLY A 10 -8.38 -8.58 -4.38
C GLY A 10 -9.53 -9.50 -3.97
N LEU A 11 -9.95 -9.35 -2.73
CA LEU A 11 -11.01 -10.14 -2.11
C LEU A 11 -11.91 -9.26 -1.25
N ALA A 12 -13.21 -9.36 -1.41
CA ALA A 12 -14.16 -8.82 -0.45
C ALA A 12 -14.64 -9.93 0.49
N VAL A 13 -14.74 -9.60 1.78
CA VAL A 13 -15.04 -10.53 2.87
C VAL A 13 -16.22 -9.99 3.67
N TRP A 14 -17.22 -10.85 3.93
CA TRP A 14 -18.35 -10.61 4.81
C TRP A 14 -18.38 -11.64 5.93
N ASP A 15 -19.16 -11.37 6.93
CA ASP A 15 -19.42 -12.28 8.06
C ASP A 15 -18.13 -12.62 8.83
N VAL A 16 -17.23 -11.65 8.91
CA VAL A 16 -16.03 -11.65 9.76
C VAL A 16 -16.01 -10.33 10.51
N ASP A 17 -15.96 -10.40 11.83
CA ASP A 17 -15.70 -9.24 12.68
C ASP A 17 -14.22 -9.22 13.07
N ILE A 18 -13.49 -8.22 12.57
CA ILE A 18 -12.05 -8.09 12.85
C ILE A 18 -11.75 -7.79 14.33
N ALA A 19 -12.75 -7.29 15.09
CA ALA A 19 -12.61 -7.04 16.51
C ALA A 19 -12.63 -8.31 17.38
N ALA A 20 -13.19 -9.40 16.85
CA ALA A 20 -13.40 -10.66 17.57
C ALA A 20 -12.51 -11.82 17.09
N LEU A 21 -11.45 -11.52 16.33
CA LEU A 21 -10.56 -12.56 15.81
C LEU A 21 -9.65 -13.17 16.89
N SER A 22 -9.50 -14.49 16.83
CA SER A 22 -8.41 -15.15 17.53
C SER A 22 -7.08 -14.95 16.79
N GLN A 23 -5.94 -15.14 17.49
CA GLN A 23 -4.63 -15.05 16.85
C GLN A 23 -4.52 -15.99 15.64
N ALA A 24 -4.97 -17.24 15.76
CA ALA A 24 -4.94 -18.19 14.65
C ALA A 24 -5.77 -17.74 13.43
N ALA A 25 -6.89 -17.05 13.66
CA ALA A 25 -7.69 -16.49 12.58
C ALA A 25 -7.00 -15.27 11.96
N ALA A 26 -6.32 -14.43 12.74
CA ALA A 26 -5.52 -13.31 12.24
C ALA A 26 -4.33 -13.79 11.39
N ASP A 27 -3.64 -14.85 11.82
CA ASP A 27 -2.55 -15.48 11.06
C ASP A 27 -3.04 -16.03 9.71
N ALA A 28 -4.20 -16.68 9.70
CA ALA A 28 -4.83 -17.15 8.46
C ALA A 28 -5.22 -15.99 7.53
N LEU A 29 -5.69 -14.87 8.09
CA LEU A 29 -6.00 -13.65 7.34
C LEU A 29 -4.75 -12.98 6.78
N ALA A 30 -3.63 -13.00 7.47
CA ALA A 30 -2.35 -12.51 6.93
C ALA A 30 -1.97 -13.26 5.64
N GLY A 31 -2.11 -14.59 5.62
CA GLY A 31 -1.94 -15.40 4.41
C GLY A 31 -2.96 -15.06 3.31
N LEU A 32 -4.21 -14.83 3.68
CA LEU A 32 -5.26 -14.44 2.74
C LEU A 32 -4.98 -13.07 2.11
N ILE A 33 -4.48 -12.09 2.89
CA ILE A 33 -4.07 -10.77 2.41
C ILE A 33 -2.91 -10.90 1.43
N ALA A 34 -1.87 -11.68 1.78
CA ALA A 34 -0.73 -11.91 0.93
C ALA A 34 -1.13 -12.50 -0.44
N ILE A 35 -2.00 -13.50 -0.46
CA ILE A 35 -2.47 -14.14 -1.70
C ILE A 35 -3.33 -13.21 -2.56
N ASN A 36 -4.21 -12.41 -1.93
CA ASN A 36 -5.16 -11.56 -2.67
C ASN A 36 -4.68 -10.11 -2.83
N LYS A 37 -3.57 -9.73 -2.16
CA LYS A 37 -2.93 -8.40 -2.20
C LYS A 37 -3.76 -7.28 -1.58
N VAL A 38 -5.08 -7.30 -1.75
CA VAL A 38 -6.04 -6.36 -1.14
C VAL A 38 -7.22 -7.15 -0.62
N VAL A 39 -7.60 -6.93 0.64
CA VAL A 39 -8.78 -7.51 1.26
C VAL A 39 -9.68 -6.41 1.81
N VAL A 40 -10.94 -6.47 1.48
CA VAL A 40 -11.98 -5.54 1.91
C VAL A 40 -12.89 -6.25 2.91
N PHE A 41 -12.79 -5.93 4.19
CA PHE A 41 -13.74 -6.38 5.21
C PHE A 41 -14.95 -5.45 5.20
N ARG A 42 -16.10 -6.02 4.91
CA ARG A 42 -17.36 -5.29 4.81
C ARG A 42 -18.13 -5.30 6.12
N ASN A 43 -18.93 -4.23 6.36
CA ASN A 43 -19.87 -4.13 7.48
C ASN A 43 -19.19 -4.25 8.86
N GLN A 44 -18.00 -3.69 9.01
CA GLN A 44 -17.31 -3.63 10.28
C GLN A 44 -17.95 -2.56 11.17
N SER A 45 -18.26 -2.91 12.41
CA SER A 45 -18.86 -2.01 13.41
C SER A 45 -17.85 -1.44 14.39
N GLY A 46 -16.63 -2.02 14.44
CA GLY A 46 -15.55 -1.62 15.34
C GLY A 46 -14.98 -0.23 15.03
N GLY A 47 -14.45 0.41 16.07
CA GLY A 47 -13.77 1.69 16.01
C GLY A 47 -12.26 1.57 15.82
N ASP A 48 -11.54 2.61 16.28
CA ASP A 48 -10.09 2.69 16.14
C ASP A 48 -9.36 1.72 17.06
N SER A 49 -9.87 1.48 18.27
CA SER A 49 -9.32 0.50 19.21
C SER A 49 -9.36 -0.93 18.66
N GLU A 50 -10.45 -1.29 18.00
CA GLU A 50 -10.63 -2.59 17.38
C GLU A 50 -9.71 -2.75 16.16
N LEU A 51 -9.56 -1.70 15.35
CA LEU A 51 -8.59 -1.71 14.25
C LEU A 51 -7.16 -1.88 14.78
N VAL A 52 -6.76 -1.13 15.81
CA VAL A 52 -5.44 -1.26 16.44
C VAL A 52 -5.24 -2.68 17.00
N GLY A 53 -6.24 -3.23 17.69
CA GLY A 53 -6.20 -4.60 18.21
C GLY A 53 -5.98 -5.64 17.12
N PHE A 54 -6.72 -5.54 16.01
CA PHE A 54 -6.56 -6.40 14.84
C PHE A 54 -5.17 -6.30 14.22
N LEU A 55 -4.70 -5.07 13.97
CA LEU A 55 -3.39 -4.86 13.35
C LEU A 55 -2.24 -5.38 14.23
N LYS A 56 -2.33 -5.25 15.57
CA LYS A 56 -1.34 -5.80 16.51
C LYS A 56 -1.25 -7.33 16.47
N GLN A 57 -2.32 -8.03 16.09
CA GLN A 57 -2.28 -9.47 15.87
C GLN A 57 -1.51 -9.85 14.60
N LEU A 58 -1.42 -8.93 13.61
CA LEU A 58 -0.65 -9.14 12.38
C LEU A 58 0.85 -8.82 12.54
N GLY A 59 1.22 -8.05 13.57
CA GLY A 59 2.61 -7.70 13.88
C GLY A 59 2.75 -6.35 14.59
N PRO A 60 3.99 -5.94 14.89
CA PRO A 60 4.27 -4.63 15.48
C PRO A 60 3.77 -3.51 14.59
N LEU A 61 3.19 -2.47 15.18
CA LEU A 61 2.75 -1.30 14.43
C LEU A 61 3.91 -0.36 14.14
N THR A 62 3.79 0.38 13.04
CA THR A 62 4.70 1.45 12.67
C THR A 62 3.91 2.69 12.28
N PHE A 63 4.52 3.86 12.40
CA PHE A 63 3.90 5.14 12.13
C PHE A 63 4.79 6.00 11.23
N THR A 64 4.20 6.75 10.31
CA THR A 64 4.96 7.65 9.45
C THR A 64 5.23 8.98 10.19
N ALA A 65 6.49 9.32 10.37
CA ALA A 65 6.87 10.62 10.94
C ALA A 65 6.28 11.79 10.14
N GLY A 66 5.76 12.80 10.85
CA GLY A 66 5.14 13.99 10.24
C GLY A 66 3.66 13.85 9.91
N GLU A 67 3.06 12.67 10.05
CA GLU A 67 1.63 12.48 9.90
C GLU A 67 0.87 12.85 11.18
N THR A 68 -0.42 13.15 11.07
CA THR A 68 -1.28 13.53 12.20
C THR A 68 -1.83 12.28 12.89
N PRO A 69 -1.52 12.03 14.17
CA PRO A 69 -2.08 10.89 14.88
C PRO A 69 -3.58 11.06 15.15
N VAL A 70 -4.29 9.94 15.23
CA VAL A 70 -5.70 9.92 15.62
C VAL A 70 -5.81 10.19 17.12
N ALA A 71 -6.70 11.10 17.52
CA ALA A 71 -6.98 11.38 18.93
C ALA A 71 -7.51 10.10 19.62
N GLY A 72 -6.86 9.67 20.71
CA GLY A 72 -7.21 8.46 21.45
C GLY A 72 -6.66 7.15 20.84
N ALA A 73 -6.06 7.18 19.64
CA ALA A 73 -5.44 6.03 19.00
C ALA A 73 -4.15 6.46 18.26
N PRO A 74 -3.08 6.81 18.98
CA PRO A 74 -1.87 7.41 18.41
C PRO A 74 -1.08 6.47 17.48
N ASP A 75 -1.37 5.18 17.50
CA ASP A 75 -0.84 4.19 16.55
C ASP A 75 -1.44 4.34 15.14
N LEU A 76 -2.53 5.10 15.01
CA LEU A 76 -3.18 5.39 13.73
C LEU A 76 -2.95 6.84 13.32
N ASN A 77 -2.97 7.10 12.00
CA ASN A 77 -2.94 8.46 11.49
C ASN A 77 -4.19 8.81 10.68
N VAL A 78 -4.51 10.11 10.66
CA VAL A 78 -5.65 10.66 9.93
C VAL A 78 -5.27 10.87 8.46
N VAL A 79 -6.05 10.28 7.56
CA VAL A 79 -5.98 10.51 6.10
C VAL A 79 -7.24 11.28 5.69
N SER A 80 -7.11 12.59 5.45
CA SER A 80 -8.27 13.47 5.27
C SER A 80 -8.04 14.56 4.25
N ASN A 81 -9.13 15.04 3.62
CA ASN A 81 -9.15 16.27 2.84
C ASN A 81 -9.69 17.47 3.64
N LEU A 82 -10.07 17.29 4.91
CA LEU A 82 -10.59 18.35 5.75
C LEU A 82 -9.58 19.48 5.94
N GLY A 83 -10.07 20.72 5.87
CA GLY A 83 -9.26 21.93 6.11
C GLY A 83 -8.19 22.20 5.05
N ARG A 84 -8.21 21.47 3.91
CA ARG A 84 -7.26 21.66 2.81
C ARG A 84 -7.87 22.58 1.74
N SER A 85 -7.13 23.59 1.33
CA SER A 85 -7.48 24.47 0.20
C SER A 85 -7.27 23.79 -1.16
N THR A 86 -6.43 22.74 -1.20
CA THR A 86 -6.17 21.93 -2.39
C THR A 86 -6.29 20.46 -2.05
N PRO A 87 -6.80 19.61 -2.95
CA PRO A 87 -6.87 18.16 -2.73
C PRO A 87 -5.49 17.59 -2.38
N PRO A 88 -5.42 16.56 -1.52
CA PRO A 88 -4.19 15.81 -1.32
C PRO A 88 -3.67 15.25 -2.64
N ARG A 89 -2.35 15.11 -2.75
CA ARG A 89 -1.72 14.59 -3.98
C ARG A 89 -2.18 13.15 -4.26
N SER A 90 -2.75 12.95 -5.45
CA SER A 90 -3.18 11.63 -5.94
C SER A 90 -2.09 11.03 -6.83
N VAL A 91 -1.17 10.25 -6.23
CA VAL A 91 -0.10 9.55 -6.95
C VAL A 91 0.07 8.14 -6.40
N PHE A 92 0.30 7.18 -7.29
CA PHE A 92 0.60 5.81 -6.85
C PHE A 92 1.93 5.74 -6.11
N HIS A 93 1.91 5.15 -4.93
CA HIS A 93 3.08 5.00 -4.08
C HIS A 93 2.99 3.72 -3.23
N THR A 94 4.13 3.31 -2.71
CA THR A 94 4.24 2.36 -1.60
C THR A 94 4.49 3.15 -0.32
N ASP A 95 3.77 2.81 0.76
CA ASP A 95 3.89 3.49 2.05
C ASP A 95 5.31 3.36 2.60
N THR A 96 5.83 4.50 3.09
CA THR A 96 7.09 4.57 3.86
C THR A 96 8.24 3.72 3.28
N SER A 97 8.29 3.58 1.96
CA SER A 97 9.25 2.69 1.27
C SER A 97 10.72 3.11 1.41
N TYR A 98 11.00 4.25 2.01
CA TYR A 98 12.33 4.82 2.22
C TYR A 98 13.01 4.37 3.53
N VAL A 99 12.37 3.50 4.33
CA VAL A 99 12.97 2.93 5.56
C VAL A 99 13.54 1.54 5.31
N VAL A 100 14.40 1.07 6.22
CA VAL A 100 15.05 -0.27 6.12
C VAL A 100 14.04 -1.41 6.02
N CYS A 101 13.00 -1.35 6.86
CA CYS A 101 11.92 -2.33 6.92
C CYS A 101 10.58 -1.62 6.65
N PRO A 102 10.19 -1.45 5.37
CA PRO A 102 8.91 -0.83 5.01
C PRO A 102 7.74 -1.64 5.55
N PRO A 103 6.56 -1.00 5.76
CA PRO A 103 5.36 -1.70 6.21
C PRO A 103 5.04 -2.91 5.33
N ALA A 104 4.70 -4.05 5.96
CA ALA A 104 4.15 -5.20 5.26
C ALA A 104 2.70 -4.92 4.88
N PHE A 105 1.89 -4.50 5.86
CA PHE A 105 0.48 -4.23 5.65
C PHE A 105 0.14 -2.79 6.00
N THR A 106 -0.79 -2.23 5.26
CA THR A 106 -1.50 -0.99 5.64
C THR A 106 -3.00 -1.27 5.62
N ALA A 107 -3.71 -0.76 6.61
CA ALA A 107 -5.16 -0.77 6.66
C ALA A 107 -5.72 0.64 6.73
N LEU A 108 -6.86 0.84 6.08
CA LEU A 108 -7.69 2.02 6.19
C LEU A 108 -9.06 1.63 6.70
N ARG A 109 -9.54 2.35 7.70
CA ARG A 109 -10.93 2.30 8.19
C ARG A 109 -11.68 3.54 7.73
N GLU A 110 -12.89 3.35 7.29
CA GLU A 110 -13.81 4.44 6.99
C GLU A 110 -14.25 5.15 8.29
N VAL A 111 -14.23 6.48 8.26
CA VAL A 111 -14.74 7.37 9.33
C VAL A 111 -15.80 8.31 8.79
N MET A 112 -15.50 8.98 7.67
CA MET A 112 -16.41 9.88 6.98
C MET A 112 -16.21 9.73 5.47
N LEU A 113 -17.29 9.54 4.76
CA LEU A 113 -17.26 9.37 3.30
C LEU A 113 -17.90 10.59 2.62
N PRO A 114 -17.32 11.05 1.50
CA PRO A 114 -17.91 12.07 0.67
C PRO A 114 -19.19 11.56 -0.01
N ALA A 115 -20.03 12.46 -0.46
CA ALA A 115 -21.24 12.11 -1.23
C ALA A 115 -20.88 11.42 -2.56
N ARG A 116 -19.71 11.76 -3.15
CA ARG A 116 -19.23 11.18 -4.39
C ARG A 116 -17.68 11.16 -4.40
N GLY A 117 -17.11 10.20 -5.15
CA GLY A 117 -15.66 10.09 -5.36
C GLY A 117 -14.91 9.53 -4.15
N GLY A 118 -13.65 9.90 -4.01
CA GLY A 118 -12.80 9.52 -2.87
C GLY A 118 -12.37 8.06 -2.85
N GLN A 119 -12.31 7.41 -4.00
CA GLN A 119 -11.87 6.03 -4.15
C GLN A 119 -10.42 5.85 -3.72
N THR A 120 -10.07 4.63 -3.31
CA THR A 120 -8.68 4.19 -3.22
C THR A 120 -8.38 3.24 -4.36
N VAL A 121 -7.34 3.54 -5.12
CA VAL A 121 -6.95 2.73 -6.29
C VAL A 121 -5.68 1.98 -5.95
N PHE A 122 -5.67 0.68 -6.21
CA PHE A 122 -4.54 -0.22 -5.97
C PHE A 122 -3.99 -0.71 -7.30
N SER A 123 -2.66 -0.89 -7.37
CA SER A 123 -1.98 -1.43 -8.54
C SER A 123 -1.25 -2.72 -8.16
N ASP A 124 -1.52 -3.80 -8.89
CA ASP A 124 -0.85 -5.11 -8.75
C ASP A 124 0.57 -5.06 -9.31
N GLN A 125 1.55 -5.11 -8.43
CA GLN A 125 2.97 -5.03 -8.79
C GLN A 125 3.55 -6.38 -9.22
N VAL A 126 2.89 -7.50 -8.91
CA VAL A 126 3.21 -8.82 -9.49
C VAL A 126 2.80 -8.86 -10.96
N ALA A 127 1.58 -8.45 -11.27
CA ALA A 127 1.14 -8.33 -12.67
C ALA A 127 2.02 -7.35 -13.46
N ALA A 128 2.46 -6.26 -12.84
CA ALA A 128 3.40 -5.31 -13.43
C ALA A 128 4.74 -5.95 -13.77
N PHE A 129 5.31 -6.75 -12.85
CA PHE A 129 6.55 -7.51 -13.08
C PHE A 129 6.39 -8.53 -14.20
N LEU A 130 5.32 -9.33 -14.18
CA LEU A 130 5.06 -10.36 -15.18
C LEU A 130 4.85 -9.78 -16.59
N ALA A 131 4.34 -8.57 -16.69
CA ALA A 131 4.14 -7.86 -17.95
C ALA A 131 5.42 -7.20 -18.53
N LEU A 132 6.55 -7.26 -17.81
CA LEU A 132 7.83 -6.81 -18.34
C LEU A 132 8.37 -7.77 -19.37
N PRO A 133 9.02 -7.26 -20.45
CA PRO A 133 9.73 -8.12 -21.40
C PRO A 133 10.76 -9.01 -20.68
N PRO A 134 10.96 -10.26 -21.12
CA PRO A 134 11.96 -11.15 -20.50
C PRO A 134 13.36 -10.53 -20.40
N ALA A 135 13.82 -9.84 -21.45
CA ALA A 135 15.10 -9.15 -21.44
C ALA A 135 15.23 -8.07 -20.36
N TRP A 136 14.11 -7.41 -19.99
CA TRP A 136 14.11 -6.44 -18.90
C TRP A 136 14.15 -7.12 -17.54
N ARG A 137 13.41 -8.22 -17.39
CA ARG A 137 13.44 -9.02 -16.15
C ARG A 137 14.84 -9.56 -15.87
N SER A 138 15.50 -10.14 -16.89
CA SER A 138 16.88 -10.64 -16.73
C SER A 138 17.89 -9.51 -16.59
N GLY A 139 17.80 -8.43 -17.37
CA GLY A 139 18.75 -7.34 -17.36
C GLY A 139 18.71 -6.49 -16.09
N LEU A 140 17.58 -6.46 -15.38
CA LEU A 140 17.38 -5.68 -14.16
C LEU A 140 17.28 -6.57 -12.88
N ALA A 141 17.50 -7.88 -12.99
CA ALA A 141 17.27 -8.83 -11.90
C ALA A 141 18.04 -8.49 -10.61
N ASN A 142 19.27 -8.02 -10.74
CA ASN A 142 20.15 -7.68 -9.61
C ASN A 142 20.15 -6.19 -9.25
N CYS A 143 19.30 -5.39 -9.90
CA CYS A 143 19.25 -3.96 -9.63
C CYS A 143 18.57 -3.67 -8.28
N THR A 144 19.13 -2.74 -7.55
CA THR A 144 18.42 -2.04 -6.47
C THR A 144 17.91 -0.70 -6.98
N VAL A 145 16.86 -0.22 -6.37
CA VAL A 145 16.32 1.12 -6.56
C VAL A 145 16.41 1.89 -5.26
N GLN A 146 16.92 3.11 -5.33
CA GLN A 146 17.00 4.00 -4.18
C GLN A 146 15.63 4.63 -3.90
N HIS A 147 15.10 4.40 -2.69
CA HIS A 147 13.91 5.05 -2.17
C HIS A 147 14.30 6.16 -1.20
N ARG A 148 13.76 7.35 -1.38
CA ARG A 148 14.02 8.52 -0.52
C ARG A 148 12.75 9.18 -0.02
N THR A 149 12.83 9.89 1.10
CA THR A 149 11.77 10.77 1.56
C THR A 149 11.57 11.92 0.57
N THR A 150 10.32 12.34 0.42
CA THR A 150 9.94 13.54 -0.36
C THR A 150 8.93 14.33 0.46
N GLY A 151 9.10 15.67 0.54
CA GLY A 151 8.14 16.56 1.19
C GLY A 151 8.14 16.53 2.73
N LEU A 152 9.20 16.01 3.36
CA LEU A 152 9.39 16.09 4.80
C LEU A 152 10.60 16.98 5.08
N ASP A 153 10.35 18.20 5.56
CA ASP A 153 11.40 19.14 5.89
C ASP A 153 12.26 18.60 7.05
N GLY A 154 13.57 18.56 6.84
CA GLY A 154 14.56 18.20 7.87
C GLY A 154 14.76 16.70 8.13
N GLN A 155 14.04 15.79 7.47
CA GLN A 155 14.21 14.33 7.62
C GLN A 155 14.51 13.66 6.28
N SER A 156 15.78 13.65 5.88
CA SER A 156 16.20 12.88 4.71
C SER A 156 16.52 11.45 5.12
N GLN A 157 15.67 10.51 4.72
CA GLN A 157 15.96 9.08 4.80
C GLN A 157 16.05 8.51 3.39
N THR A 158 16.99 7.61 3.19
CA THR A 158 17.22 6.96 1.90
C THR A 158 17.63 5.52 2.13
N HIS A 159 16.99 4.59 1.44
CA HIS A 159 17.38 3.19 1.42
C HIS A 159 17.29 2.60 0.02
N ASP A 160 18.25 1.73 -0.29
CA ASP A 160 18.24 0.92 -1.51
C ASP A 160 17.50 -0.38 -1.25
N HIS A 161 16.53 -0.68 -2.11
CA HIS A 161 15.75 -1.90 -2.07
C HIS A 161 15.84 -2.63 -3.40
N PRO A 162 15.63 -3.97 -3.43
CA PRO A 162 15.51 -4.71 -4.68
C PRO A 162 14.47 -4.08 -5.59
N LEU A 163 14.80 -3.85 -6.85
CA LEU A 163 13.83 -3.44 -7.86
C LEU A 163 12.76 -4.55 -8.08
N PHE A 164 13.19 -5.80 -8.01
CA PHE A 164 12.34 -6.99 -8.02
C PHE A 164 12.37 -7.65 -6.65
N ARG A 165 11.29 -7.45 -5.89
CA ARG A 165 11.14 -7.92 -4.53
C ARG A 165 10.46 -9.28 -4.51
N LEU A 166 11.09 -10.27 -3.85
CA LEU A 166 10.47 -11.55 -3.53
C LEU A 166 9.52 -11.38 -2.34
N HIS A 167 8.32 -11.92 -2.45
CA HIS A 167 7.37 -11.94 -1.34
C HIS A 167 7.63 -13.17 -0.43
N PRO A 168 7.84 -12.98 0.90
CA PRO A 168 8.31 -14.05 1.78
C PRO A 168 7.29 -15.18 2.00
N VAL A 169 6.01 -14.92 1.77
CA VAL A 169 4.92 -15.90 2.00
C VAL A 169 4.47 -16.57 0.71
N THR A 170 4.24 -15.78 -0.36
CA THR A 170 3.70 -16.32 -1.63
C THR A 170 4.78 -16.71 -2.62
N ALA A 171 6.03 -16.33 -2.38
CA ALA A 171 7.15 -16.46 -3.32
C ALA A 171 6.92 -15.77 -4.68
N GLU A 172 5.92 -14.92 -4.80
CA GLU A 172 5.72 -14.08 -5.97
C GLU A 172 6.76 -12.97 -6.04
N THR A 173 7.15 -12.59 -7.24
CA THR A 173 8.04 -11.45 -7.49
C THR A 173 7.22 -10.23 -7.88
N ALA A 174 7.44 -9.12 -7.21
CA ALA A 174 6.81 -7.84 -7.49
C ALA A 174 7.82 -6.81 -8.03
N LEU A 175 7.37 -5.93 -8.91
CA LEU A 175 8.10 -4.70 -9.26
C LEU A 175 7.97 -3.73 -8.09
N TYR A 176 9.05 -3.51 -7.34
CA TYR A 176 9.00 -2.74 -6.09
C TYR A 176 9.44 -1.29 -6.32
N LEU A 177 8.45 -0.42 -6.47
CA LEU A 177 8.62 1.01 -6.75
C LEU A 177 7.74 1.86 -5.82
N SER A 178 8.03 3.15 -5.83
CA SER A 178 7.15 4.22 -5.37
C SER A 178 7.09 5.31 -6.47
N THR A 179 6.78 6.56 -6.12
CA THR A 179 6.75 7.64 -7.12
C THR A 179 8.13 7.83 -7.76
N PRO A 180 8.22 8.30 -9.01
CA PRO A 180 9.52 8.60 -9.64
C PRO A 180 10.36 9.62 -8.88
N GLU A 181 9.73 10.55 -8.14
CA GLU A 181 10.43 11.50 -7.27
C GLU A 181 11.08 10.81 -6.07
N ARG A 182 10.46 9.74 -5.58
CA ARG A 182 10.94 8.95 -4.45
C ARG A 182 11.96 7.90 -4.89
N CYS A 183 11.78 7.33 -6.09
CA CYS A 183 12.66 6.33 -6.68
C CYS A 183 13.57 6.98 -7.72
N SER A 184 14.80 7.37 -7.33
CA SER A 184 15.64 8.25 -8.14
C SER A 184 16.80 7.57 -8.86
N HIS A 185 17.24 6.39 -8.39
CA HIS A 185 18.47 5.77 -8.88
C HIS A 185 18.37 4.25 -8.91
N LEU A 186 18.87 3.66 -9.99
CA LEU A 186 19.07 2.22 -10.14
C LEU A 186 20.56 1.89 -10.03
N SER A 187 20.89 0.87 -9.25
CA SER A 187 22.29 0.43 -9.10
C SER A 187 22.89 -0.01 -10.45
N GLY A 188 24.12 0.40 -10.72
CA GLY A 188 24.82 0.05 -11.95
C GLY A 188 24.34 0.76 -13.21
N VAL A 189 23.47 1.75 -13.08
CA VAL A 189 22.89 2.52 -14.20
C VAL A 189 23.21 4.00 -14.00
N ASP A 190 23.58 4.70 -15.08
CA ASP A 190 23.83 6.14 -14.99
C ASP A 190 22.55 6.91 -14.60
N PRO A 191 22.69 8.12 -13.97
CA PRO A 191 21.55 8.84 -13.43
C PRO A 191 20.46 9.17 -14.47
N ALA A 192 20.84 9.62 -15.67
CA ALA A 192 19.87 10.02 -16.70
C ALA A 192 19.09 8.82 -17.27
N THR A 193 19.75 7.68 -17.41
CA THR A 193 19.12 6.41 -17.81
C THR A 193 18.26 5.86 -16.68
N SER A 194 18.72 5.94 -15.42
CA SER A 194 17.96 5.54 -14.23
C SER A 194 16.61 6.27 -14.16
N GLU A 195 16.61 7.59 -14.27
CA GLU A 195 15.40 8.41 -14.23
C GLU A 195 14.40 8.01 -15.34
N ARG A 196 14.89 7.80 -16.56
CA ARG A 196 14.06 7.34 -17.67
C ARG A 196 13.49 5.96 -17.45
N LEU A 197 14.31 5.00 -16.97
CA LEU A 197 13.87 3.63 -16.70
C LEU A 197 12.83 3.59 -15.58
N VAL A 198 13.09 4.25 -14.46
CA VAL A 198 12.13 4.34 -13.34
C VAL A 198 10.80 4.92 -13.82
N SER A 199 10.83 6.01 -14.59
CA SER A 199 9.61 6.62 -15.15
C SER A 199 8.85 5.68 -16.08
N ILE A 200 9.54 4.88 -16.91
CA ILE A 200 8.90 3.90 -17.79
C ILE A 200 8.32 2.75 -16.95
N LEU A 201 9.07 2.20 -16.01
CA LEU A 201 8.63 1.11 -15.13
C LEU A 201 7.40 1.54 -14.32
N TYR A 202 7.43 2.74 -13.74
CA TYR A 202 6.30 3.32 -13.01
C TYR A 202 5.04 3.42 -13.87
N ARG A 203 5.13 4.01 -15.07
CA ARG A 203 3.98 4.11 -16.00
C ARG A 203 3.46 2.73 -16.42
N ARG A 204 4.34 1.74 -16.57
CA ARG A 204 3.93 0.36 -16.89
C ARG A 204 3.22 -0.30 -15.73
N SER A 205 3.63 -0.03 -14.50
CA SER A 205 3.05 -0.65 -13.31
C SER A 205 1.62 -0.16 -13.01
N ILE A 206 1.28 1.07 -13.41
CA ILE A 206 -0.05 1.67 -13.16
C ILE A 206 -0.99 1.63 -14.38
N ARG A 207 -0.84 0.66 -15.27
CA ARG A 207 -1.76 0.47 -16.39
C ARG A 207 -3.15 0.04 -15.92
N ALA A 208 -4.19 0.41 -16.65
CA ALA A 208 -5.57 0.11 -16.30
C ALA A 208 -5.83 -1.39 -16.02
N SER A 209 -5.15 -2.29 -16.75
CA SER A 209 -5.23 -3.73 -16.52
C SER A 209 -4.74 -4.21 -15.15
N ASN A 210 -3.91 -3.40 -14.48
CA ASN A 210 -3.33 -3.74 -13.17
C ASN A 210 -4.07 -3.06 -12.01
N LEU A 211 -5.15 -2.31 -12.28
CA LEU A 211 -5.77 -1.45 -11.28
C LEU A 211 -7.07 -2.04 -10.73
N TYR A 212 -7.15 -2.13 -9.41
CA TYR A 212 -8.39 -2.31 -8.68
C TYR A 212 -8.81 -0.97 -8.04
N ARG A 213 -10.07 -0.54 -8.29
CA ARG A 213 -10.65 0.68 -7.71
C ARG A 213 -11.64 0.32 -6.62
N HIS A 214 -11.32 0.72 -5.39
CA HIS A 214 -12.21 0.52 -4.25
C HIS A 214 -13.12 1.73 -4.05
N SER A 215 -14.42 1.52 -4.24
CA SER A 215 -15.45 2.49 -3.83
C SER A 215 -15.87 2.19 -2.40
N TRP A 216 -15.59 3.14 -1.52
CA TRP A 216 -15.84 3.01 -0.09
C TRP A 216 -17.32 2.90 0.24
N LYS A 217 -17.64 2.09 1.23
CA LYS A 217 -18.96 1.99 1.85
C LYS A 217 -18.81 2.08 3.36
N LYS A 218 -19.88 2.52 4.03
CA LYS A 218 -19.91 2.56 5.50
C LYS A 218 -19.58 1.19 6.09
N GLY A 219 -18.69 1.19 7.09
CA GLY A 219 -18.20 -0.02 7.73
C GLY A 219 -17.14 -0.78 6.92
N ASP A 220 -16.52 -0.17 5.91
CA ASP A 220 -15.41 -0.81 5.22
C ASP A 220 -14.10 -0.64 6.01
N VAL A 221 -13.38 -1.76 6.16
CA VAL A 221 -11.96 -1.78 6.49
C VAL A 221 -11.24 -2.43 5.32
N VAL A 222 -10.30 -1.71 4.72
CA VAL A 222 -9.50 -2.20 3.60
C VAL A 222 -8.07 -2.38 4.07
N ILE A 223 -7.51 -3.57 3.87
CA ILE A 223 -6.11 -3.87 4.16
C ILE A 223 -5.42 -4.36 2.90
N TRP A 224 -4.16 -3.95 2.70
CA TRP A 224 -3.37 -4.37 1.56
C TRP A 224 -1.95 -4.72 1.96
N ASP A 225 -1.32 -5.52 1.10
CA ASP A 225 0.08 -5.89 1.20
C ASP A 225 0.95 -4.90 0.42
N ASN A 226 1.69 -4.05 1.13
CA ASN A 226 2.59 -3.06 0.53
C ASN A 226 3.78 -3.68 -0.21
N ARG A 227 4.04 -4.96 0.03
CA ARG A 227 5.11 -5.70 -0.65
C ARG A 227 4.75 -6.02 -2.10
N LEU A 228 3.43 -6.06 -2.40
CA LEU A 228 2.88 -6.51 -3.67
C LEU A 228 2.04 -5.44 -4.39
N THR A 229 1.79 -4.28 -3.75
CA THR A 229 0.91 -3.25 -4.31
C THR A 229 1.49 -1.84 -4.16
N MET A 230 1.17 -0.97 -5.12
CA MET A 230 1.11 0.47 -4.91
C MET A 230 -0.34 0.91 -4.78
N HIS A 231 -0.57 2.05 -4.17
CA HIS A 231 -1.92 2.62 -4.05
C HIS A 231 -1.91 4.14 -4.20
N GLN A 232 -3.09 4.71 -4.50
CA GLN A 232 -3.34 6.15 -4.46
C GLN A 232 -4.76 6.42 -3.97
N ALA A 233 -4.98 7.57 -3.33
CA ALA A 233 -6.30 8.14 -3.15
C ALA A 233 -6.68 8.91 -4.42
N ASP A 234 -7.86 8.63 -4.97
CA ASP A 234 -8.39 9.37 -6.13
C ASP A 234 -9.26 10.52 -5.62
N HIS A 235 -8.77 11.73 -5.81
CA HIS A 235 -9.44 12.97 -5.39
C HIS A 235 -10.03 13.76 -6.57
N SER A 236 -10.07 13.18 -7.77
CA SER A 236 -10.43 13.91 -9.01
C SER A 236 -11.89 14.40 -9.03
N ASP A 237 -12.79 13.72 -8.34
CA ASP A 237 -14.24 14.01 -8.31
C ASP A 237 -14.85 13.93 -6.91
N VAL A 238 -14.06 14.21 -5.88
CA VAL A 238 -14.51 14.17 -4.48
C VAL A 238 -15.45 15.33 -4.21
N ASP A 239 -16.66 14.99 -3.75
CA ASP A 239 -17.71 15.95 -3.34
C ASP A 239 -18.01 15.76 -1.85
N GLY A 240 -17.47 16.63 -1.03
CA GLY A 240 -17.58 16.62 0.42
C GLY A 240 -16.37 16.07 1.17
N ASP A 241 -16.54 15.88 2.45
CA ASP A 241 -15.48 15.52 3.38
C ASP A 241 -15.18 14.02 3.34
N ARG A 242 -13.89 13.71 3.33
CA ARG A 242 -13.37 12.34 3.36
C ARG A 242 -12.37 12.19 4.49
N VAL A 243 -12.68 11.31 5.44
CA VAL A 243 -11.80 10.98 6.56
C VAL A 243 -11.67 9.47 6.67
N LEU A 244 -10.46 8.99 6.62
CA LEU A 244 -10.10 7.60 6.89
C LEU A 244 -9.03 7.58 7.99
N HIS A 245 -9.01 6.54 8.80
CA HIS A 245 -7.94 6.29 9.76
C HIS A 245 -7.05 5.16 9.24
N ARG A 246 -5.73 5.39 9.26
CA ARG A 246 -4.72 4.48 8.71
C ARG A 246 -3.89 3.87 9.83
N GLY A 247 -3.72 2.55 9.79
CA GLY A 247 -2.72 1.85 10.60
C GLY A 247 -1.79 1.04 9.70
N MET A 248 -0.54 0.90 10.13
CA MET A 248 0.49 0.16 9.39
C MET A 248 1.16 -0.87 10.29
N VAL A 249 1.39 -2.06 9.75
CA VAL A 249 2.13 -3.16 10.38
C VAL A 249 3.54 -3.19 9.81
N MET A 250 4.55 -3.23 10.67
CA MET A 250 5.96 -3.30 10.28
C MET A 250 6.21 -4.54 9.41
N GLY A 251 7.03 -4.38 8.39
CA GLY A 251 7.46 -5.46 7.52
C GLY A 251 8.90 -5.88 7.78
N GLU A 252 9.35 -6.80 6.97
CA GLU A 252 10.74 -7.26 6.91
C GLU A 252 11.56 -6.41 5.92
N ARG A 253 12.89 -6.54 6.01
CA ARG A 253 13.78 -6.00 4.98
C ARG A 253 13.46 -6.66 3.64
N PRO A 254 13.26 -5.87 2.55
CA PRO A 254 12.98 -6.40 1.23
C PRO A 254 14.03 -7.40 0.74
N ILE A 255 13.57 -8.51 0.14
CA ILE A 255 14.39 -9.63 -0.32
C ILE A 255 14.46 -9.58 -1.83
N HIS A 256 15.64 -9.79 -2.41
CA HIS A 256 15.81 -9.94 -3.86
C HIS A 256 15.07 -11.18 -4.37
N ALA A 257 14.38 -11.03 -5.50
CA ALA A 257 13.98 -12.18 -6.30
C ALA A 257 15.22 -12.73 -7.02
N VAL A 258 15.50 -14.00 -6.82
CA VAL A 258 16.64 -14.71 -7.43
C VAL A 258 16.26 -15.20 -8.82
#